data_6ea43ece6e7a6623e27e05d5bb4bd991
#
_entry.id   6ea43ece6e7a6623e27e05d5bb4bd991
#
_cell.length_a   1.000
_cell.length_b   1.000
_cell.length_c   1.000
_cell.angle_alpha   90.00
_cell.angle_beta   90.00
_cell.angle_gamma   90.00
#
_symmetry.space_group_name_H-M   'P 1'
#
loop_
_entity.id
_entity.type
_entity.pdbx_description
1 polymer ?
#
loop_
_entity_poly.entity_id
_entity_poly.type
_entity_poly.pdbx_seq_one_letter_code
_entity_poly.pdbx_strand_id
1 'polypeptide(L)'
;MIVSDNGTELTSMAILRRSQLTRIEWYYIAPGKPQQNAFVESFNGRLRDELLNETLFSSLQHARELLAEWQDDYNTVRPHSGIGNLPPSTYARLKASDMQQDGTLRCVEGSAPRPVASPSHSGSNDQRILPIAG
;
A
#
# COMPACT_ATOMS: atom_id res chain seq x y z
N MET A 1 -5.86 4.72 5.49
CA MET A 1 -5.28 3.42 5.08
C MET A 1 -3.96 3.67 4.37
N ILE A 2 -2.91 2.91 4.72
CA ILE A 2 -1.62 2.89 4.03
C ILE A 2 -1.37 1.46 3.56
N VAL A 3 -0.88 1.31 2.33
CA VAL A 3 -0.46 0.02 1.78
C VAL A 3 1.03 0.10 1.51
N SER A 4 1.81 -0.86 1.98
CA SER A 4 3.26 -0.92 1.78
C SER A 4 3.73 -2.32 1.43
N ASP A 5 4.95 -2.41 0.91
CA ASP A 5 5.66 -3.67 0.83
C ASP A 5 6.12 -4.17 2.22
N ASN A 6 6.82 -5.30 2.23
CA ASN A 6 7.34 -5.91 3.45
C ASN A 6 8.80 -5.48 3.73
N GLY A 7 9.22 -4.31 3.28
CA GLY A 7 10.53 -3.76 3.56
C GLY A 7 10.80 -3.64 5.06
N THR A 8 12.03 -3.90 5.47
CA THR A 8 12.42 -3.91 6.90
C THR A 8 12.19 -2.56 7.58
N GLU A 9 12.33 -1.47 6.84
CA GLU A 9 12.05 -0.10 7.29
C GLU A 9 10.57 0.11 7.63
N LEU A 10 9.66 -0.51 6.89
CA LEU A 10 8.22 -0.36 7.06
C LEU A 10 7.61 -1.37 8.03
N THR A 11 8.33 -2.45 8.34
CA THR A 11 7.92 -3.46 9.33
C THR A 11 8.50 -3.20 10.72
N SER A 12 9.20 -2.09 10.92
CA SER A 12 9.83 -1.75 12.20
C SER A 12 8.81 -1.49 13.31
N MET A 13 9.19 -1.82 14.55
CA MET A 13 8.33 -1.57 15.73
C MET A 13 7.96 -0.09 15.89
N ALA A 14 8.81 0.83 15.43
CA ALA A 14 8.53 2.27 15.47
C ALA A 14 7.34 2.63 14.57
N ILE A 15 7.30 2.10 13.36
CA ILE A 15 6.20 2.30 12.41
C ILE A 15 4.91 1.67 12.93
N LEU A 16 4.96 0.44 13.46
CA LEU A 16 3.79 -0.24 14.02
C LEU A 16 3.20 0.54 15.21
N ARG A 17 4.04 1.01 16.13
CA ARG A 17 3.58 1.87 17.24
C ARG A 17 2.96 3.17 16.74
N ARG A 18 3.58 3.81 15.74
CA ARG A 18 3.03 5.04 15.17
C ARG A 18 1.67 4.82 14.53
N SER A 19 1.49 3.74 13.74
CA SER A 19 0.21 3.43 13.12
C SER A 19 -0.90 3.19 14.16
N GLN A 20 -0.58 2.51 15.26
CA GLN A 20 -1.51 2.30 16.37
C GLN A 20 -1.89 3.62 17.07
N LEU A 21 -0.92 4.49 17.38
CA LEU A 21 -1.15 5.77 18.01
C LEU A 21 -1.97 6.74 17.13
N THR A 22 -1.74 6.72 15.85
CA THR A 22 -2.43 7.59 14.88
C THR A 22 -3.72 6.96 14.33
N ARG A 23 -4.05 5.73 14.74
CA ARG A 23 -5.19 4.96 14.22
C ARG A 23 -5.21 4.84 12.70
N ILE A 24 -4.03 4.81 12.08
CA ILE A 24 -3.88 4.60 10.63
C ILE A 24 -3.88 3.10 10.37
N GLU A 25 -4.84 2.64 9.57
CA GLU A 25 -4.86 1.27 9.09
C GLU A 25 -3.67 1.05 8.14
N TRP A 26 -2.84 0.05 8.47
CA TRP A 26 -1.65 -0.30 7.70
C TRP A 26 -1.78 -1.72 7.16
N TYR A 27 -1.61 -1.86 5.87
CA TYR A 27 -1.71 -3.13 5.16
C TYR A 27 -0.41 -3.43 4.43
N TYR A 28 0.07 -4.65 4.57
CA TYR A 28 1.22 -5.14 3.80
C TYR A 28 0.74 -5.90 2.57
N ILE A 29 1.43 -5.72 1.44
CA ILE A 29 1.18 -6.54 0.26
C ILE A 29 1.54 -8.01 0.56
N ALA A 30 0.83 -8.94 -0.08
CA ALA A 30 1.10 -10.35 0.12
C ALA A 30 2.51 -10.70 -0.41
N PRO A 31 3.31 -11.51 0.32
CA PRO A 31 4.60 -11.97 -0.15
C PRO A 31 4.49 -12.62 -1.54
N GLY A 32 5.42 -12.30 -2.43
CA GLY A 32 5.45 -12.82 -3.79
C GLY A 32 4.39 -12.24 -4.75
N LYS A 33 3.71 -11.15 -4.38
CA LYS A 33 2.74 -10.46 -5.25
C LYS A 33 3.17 -9.02 -5.55
N PRO A 34 4.25 -8.81 -6.30
CA PRO A 34 4.74 -7.46 -6.62
C PRO A 34 3.73 -6.62 -7.41
N GLN A 35 2.80 -7.25 -8.14
CA GLN A 35 1.76 -6.54 -8.89
C GLN A 35 0.88 -5.65 -7.98
N GLN A 36 0.77 -5.96 -6.70
CA GLN A 36 0.04 -5.12 -5.73
C GLN A 36 0.74 -3.78 -5.48
N ASN A 37 2.03 -3.69 -5.77
CA ASN A 37 2.83 -2.47 -5.65
C ASN A 37 3.10 -1.77 -7.00
N ALA A 38 2.72 -2.38 -8.12
CA ALA A 38 3.06 -1.92 -9.47
C ALA A 38 2.60 -0.48 -9.76
N PHE A 39 1.48 -0.04 -9.19
CA PHE A 39 1.00 1.33 -9.37
C PHE A 39 1.92 2.35 -8.70
N VAL A 40 2.39 2.06 -7.48
CA VAL A 40 3.33 2.93 -6.76
C VAL A 40 4.69 2.95 -7.44
N GLU A 41 5.16 1.80 -7.90
CA GLU A 41 6.41 1.70 -8.65
C GLU A 41 6.36 2.48 -9.96
N SER A 42 5.27 2.36 -10.71
CA SER A 42 5.04 3.12 -11.95
C SER A 42 4.97 4.63 -11.69
N PHE A 43 4.27 5.03 -10.64
CA PHE A 43 4.21 6.44 -10.23
C PHE A 43 5.59 6.98 -9.87
N ASN A 44 6.33 6.26 -9.01
CA ASN A 44 7.67 6.67 -8.58
C ASN A 44 8.68 6.69 -9.73
N GLY A 45 8.57 5.76 -10.69
CA GLY A 45 9.37 5.75 -11.90
C GLY A 45 9.14 7.01 -12.72
N ARG A 46 7.89 7.35 -13.02
CA ARG A 46 7.53 8.56 -13.77
C ARG A 46 7.96 9.84 -13.07
N LEU A 47 7.69 9.94 -11.76
CA LEU A 47 8.12 11.10 -10.97
C LEU A 47 9.63 11.31 -11.05
N ARG A 48 10.40 10.22 -10.94
CA ARG A 48 11.85 10.28 -11.07
C ARG A 48 12.29 10.73 -12.45
N ASP A 49 11.76 10.09 -13.47
CA ASP A 49 12.24 10.28 -14.85
C ASP A 49 11.81 11.64 -15.43
N GLU A 50 10.59 12.10 -15.07
CA GLU A 50 10.02 13.31 -15.66
C GLU A 50 10.30 14.59 -14.85
N LEU A 51 10.57 14.46 -13.56
CA LEU A 51 10.78 15.63 -12.70
C LEU A 51 12.11 15.60 -11.95
N LEU A 52 12.39 14.53 -11.20
CA LEU A 52 13.54 14.55 -10.28
C LEU A 52 14.89 14.50 -11.00
N ASN A 53 14.99 13.78 -12.11
CA ASN A 53 16.19 13.69 -12.92
C ASN A 53 16.37 14.88 -13.86
N GLU A 54 15.28 15.55 -14.25
CA GLU A 54 15.29 16.64 -15.22
C GLU A 54 15.42 18.03 -14.58
N THR A 55 15.25 18.13 -13.25
CA THR A 55 15.14 19.42 -12.57
C THR A 55 16.22 19.62 -11.51
N LEU A 56 16.91 20.76 -11.58
CA LEU A 56 17.79 21.25 -10.51
C LEU A 56 16.96 22.09 -9.54
N PHE A 57 16.74 21.58 -8.35
CA PHE A 57 15.99 22.30 -7.33
C PHE A 57 16.87 23.35 -6.64
N SER A 58 16.48 24.62 -6.71
CA SER A 58 17.19 25.73 -6.06
C SER A 58 16.92 25.84 -4.56
N SER A 59 15.76 25.31 -4.13
CA SER A 59 15.35 25.30 -2.72
C SER A 59 14.30 24.23 -2.47
N LEU A 60 14.04 23.92 -1.20
CA LEU A 60 12.95 23.02 -0.81
C LEU A 60 11.58 23.60 -1.17
N GLN A 61 11.42 24.92 -1.15
CA GLN A 61 10.17 25.56 -1.57
C GLN A 61 9.95 25.37 -3.07
N HIS A 62 10.95 25.61 -3.89
CA HIS A 62 10.91 25.39 -5.34
C HIS A 62 10.59 23.93 -5.67
N ALA A 63 11.19 22.97 -4.94
CA ALA A 63 10.88 21.56 -5.12
C ALA A 63 9.41 21.23 -4.81
N ARG A 64 8.84 21.83 -3.77
CA ARG A 64 7.42 21.62 -3.42
C ARG A 64 6.47 22.18 -4.48
N GLU A 65 6.76 23.33 -5.02
CA GLU A 65 5.96 23.97 -6.07
C GLU A 65 5.93 23.10 -7.32
N LEU A 66 7.08 22.69 -7.82
CA LEU A 66 7.17 21.84 -9.01
C LEU A 66 6.56 20.44 -8.79
N LEU A 67 6.71 19.86 -7.60
CA LEU A 67 6.05 18.59 -7.25
C LEU A 67 4.53 18.73 -7.24
N ALA A 68 4.00 19.84 -6.74
CA ALA A 68 2.57 20.08 -6.73
C ALA A 68 2.01 20.25 -8.15
N GLU A 69 2.68 21.00 -9.02
CA GLU A 69 2.33 21.17 -10.42
C GLU A 69 2.35 19.85 -11.19
N TRP A 70 3.43 19.07 -11.03
CA TRP A 70 3.57 17.76 -11.65
C TRP A 70 2.49 16.79 -11.18
N GLN A 71 2.17 16.78 -9.89
CA GLN A 71 1.13 15.93 -9.31
C GLN A 71 -0.27 16.31 -9.81
N ASP A 72 -0.54 17.59 -9.94
CA ASP A 72 -1.82 18.07 -10.49
C ASP A 72 -1.97 17.63 -11.95
N ASP A 73 -0.96 17.87 -12.79
CA ASP A 73 -0.94 17.41 -14.18
C ASP A 73 -1.12 15.88 -14.28
N TYR A 74 -0.37 15.12 -13.48
CA TYR A 74 -0.47 13.66 -13.44
C TYR A 74 -1.89 13.16 -13.13
N ASN A 75 -2.57 13.79 -12.19
CA ASN A 75 -3.88 13.36 -11.73
C ASN A 75 -5.05 13.90 -12.55
N THR A 76 -4.91 15.08 -13.15
CA THR A 76 -6.05 15.78 -13.77
C THR A 76 -6.01 15.82 -15.29
N VAL A 77 -4.83 15.74 -15.90
CA VAL A 77 -4.64 15.93 -17.34
C VAL A 77 -4.20 14.64 -18.04
N ARG A 78 -3.26 13.90 -17.47
CA ARG A 78 -2.63 12.76 -18.14
C ARG A 78 -3.54 11.56 -18.31
N PRO A 79 -3.64 11.01 -19.54
CA PRO A 79 -4.31 9.74 -19.76
C PRO A 79 -3.48 8.57 -19.25
N HIS A 80 -4.12 7.64 -18.53
CA HIS A 80 -3.50 6.43 -18.00
C HIS A 80 -4.10 5.18 -18.65
N SER A 81 -3.31 4.41 -19.36
CA SER A 81 -3.77 3.22 -20.09
C SER A 81 -4.40 2.16 -19.19
N GLY A 82 -3.89 2.00 -17.96
CA GLY A 82 -4.43 1.05 -16.98
C GLY A 82 -5.84 1.38 -16.47
N ILE A 83 -6.35 2.57 -16.74
CA ILE A 83 -7.68 3.05 -16.35
C ILE A 83 -8.46 3.62 -17.55
N GLY A 84 -8.27 3.01 -18.71
CA GLY A 84 -9.03 3.36 -19.93
C GLY A 84 -8.65 4.70 -20.54
N ASN A 85 -7.39 5.11 -20.45
CA ASN A 85 -6.87 6.40 -20.93
C ASN A 85 -7.57 7.63 -20.31
N LEU A 86 -8.07 7.47 -19.10
CA LEU A 86 -8.63 8.59 -18.35
C LEU A 86 -7.59 9.14 -17.36
N PRO A 87 -7.67 10.44 -17.03
CA PRO A 87 -6.95 10.96 -15.88
C PRO A 87 -7.46 10.32 -14.56
N PRO A 88 -6.57 10.08 -13.57
CA PRO A 88 -6.95 9.45 -12.30
C PRO A 88 -8.12 10.11 -11.58
N SER A 89 -8.17 11.43 -11.55
CA SER A 89 -9.26 12.20 -10.93
C SER A 89 -10.61 11.98 -11.62
N THR A 90 -10.60 11.87 -12.94
CA THR A 90 -11.82 11.59 -13.74
C THR A 90 -12.28 10.15 -13.51
N TYR A 91 -11.36 9.19 -13.53
CA TYR A 91 -11.66 7.80 -13.24
C TYR A 91 -12.25 7.62 -11.84
N ALA A 92 -11.66 8.25 -10.82
CA ALA A 92 -12.15 8.20 -9.45
C ALA A 92 -13.58 8.76 -9.32
N ARG A 93 -13.90 9.87 -9.99
CA ARG A 93 -15.26 10.44 -9.99
C ARG A 93 -16.28 9.51 -10.63
N LEU A 94 -15.94 8.89 -11.77
CA LEU A 94 -16.83 7.94 -12.44
C LEU A 94 -17.12 6.73 -11.54
N LYS A 95 -16.08 6.18 -10.92
CA LYS A 95 -16.25 5.05 -9.99
C LYS A 95 -17.05 5.41 -8.74
N ALA A 96 -16.88 6.59 -8.18
CA ALA A 96 -17.69 7.06 -7.06
C ALA A 96 -19.18 7.22 -7.45
N SER A 97 -19.47 7.69 -8.67
CA SER A 97 -20.84 7.79 -9.18
C SER A 97 -21.48 6.43 -9.37
N ASP A 98 -20.76 5.46 -9.94
CA ASP A 98 -21.23 4.08 -10.10
C ASP A 98 -21.57 3.45 -8.75
N MET A 99 -20.73 3.63 -7.74
CA MET A 99 -20.95 3.11 -6.38
C MET A 99 -22.16 3.76 -5.68
N GLN A 100 -22.48 5.02 -5.96
CA GLN A 100 -23.64 5.71 -5.41
C GLN A 100 -24.95 5.29 -6.08
N GLN A 101 -24.92 4.93 -7.36
CA GLN A 101 -26.12 4.48 -8.09
C GLN A 101 -26.53 3.04 -7.74
N ASP A 102 -25.56 2.18 -7.37
CA ASP A 102 -25.82 0.76 -7.11
C ASP A 102 -26.30 0.50 -5.66
N GLY A 103 -26.32 1.51 -4.79
CA GLY A 103 -26.88 1.44 -3.41
C GLY A 103 -26.35 0.29 -2.54
N THR A 104 -25.41 -0.45 -3.04
CA THR A 104 -24.83 -1.63 -2.39
C THR A 104 -23.32 -1.44 -2.33
N LEU A 105 -22.81 -1.18 -1.13
CA LEU A 105 -21.40 -1.41 -0.82
C LEU A 105 -21.11 -2.90 -0.98
N ARG A 106 -20.98 -3.38 -2.20
CA ARG A 106 -20.33 -4.66 -2.44
C ARG A 106 -18.84 -4.47 -2.19
N CYS A 107 -18.43 -4.84 -0.98
CA CYS A 107 -17.02 -5.22 -0.78
C CYS A 107 -16.71 -6.22 -1.87
N VAL A 108 -15.75 -5.87 -2.73
CA VAL A 108 -15.24 -6.80 -3.73
C VAL A 108 -14.57 -7.91 -2.94
N GLU A 109 -15.29 -9.03 -2.83
CA GLU A 109 -14.77 -10.26 -2.23
C GLU A 109 -13.59 -10.71 -3.10
N GLY A 110 -12.37 -10.51 -2.61
CA GLY A 110 -11.18 -10.96 -3.32
C GLY A 110 -9.88 -10.19 -3.11
N SER A 111 -9.84 -9.09 -2.37
CA SER A 111 -8.62 -8.29 -2.26
C SER A 111 -8.22 -7.83 -0.85
N ALA A 112 -8.84 -8.31 0.21
CA ALA A 112 -8.36 -8.05 1.56
C ALA A 112 -7.53 -9.26 2.04
N PRO A 113 -6.24 -9.10 2.35
CA PRO A 113 -5.50 -10.12 3.04
C PRO A 113 -6.12 -10.32 4.43
N ARG A 114 -6.51 -11.54 4.77
CA ARG A 114 -6.98 -11.90 6.11
C ARG A 114 -5.89 -11.61 7.14
N PRO A 115 -6.23 -11.12 8.35
CA PRO A 115 -5.27 -11.03 9.44
C PRO A 115 -4.71 -12.42 9.73
N VAL A 116 -3.39 -12.53 9.76
CA VAL A 116 -2.70 -13.77 10.14
C VAL A 116 -2.94 -14.00 11.62
N ALA A 117 -3.68 -15.04 11.96
CA ALA A 117 -3.83 -15.49 13.35
C ALA A 117 -2.46 -15.87 13.92
N SER A 118 -2.17 -15.40 15.12
CA SER A 118 -0.98 -15.77 15.87
C SER A 118 -0.92 -17.29 16.05
N PRO A 119 0.24 -17.93 15.92
CA PRO A 119 0.37 -19.35 16.17
C PRO A 119 0.08 -19.64 17.64
N SER A 120 -0.93 -20.45 17.92
CA SER A 120 -1.21 -20.98 19.23
C SER A 120 -0.08 -21.93 19.62
N HIS A 121 0.67 -21.60 20.66
CA HIS A 121 1.62 -22.50 21.29
C HIS A 121 0.84 -23.55 22.06
N SER A 122 0.68 -24.71 21.45
CA SER A 122 0.27 -25.94 22.14
C SER A 122 1.53 -26.70 22.53
N GLY A 123 2.05 -26.41 23.71
CA GLY A 123 3.09 -27.21 24.31
C GLY A 123 2.46 -28.38 25.01
N SER A 124 2.49 -29.58 24.43
CA SER A 124 2.25 -30.80 25.16
C SER A 124 3.59 -31.37 25.61
N ASN A 125 3.85 -31.25 26.90
CA ASN A 125 4.97 -31.85 27.60
C ASN A 125 4.55 -33.26 28.00
N ASP A 126 4.90 -34.26 27.19
CA ASP A 126 4.71 -35.69 27.56
C ASP A 126 6.04 -36.25 28.04
N GLN A 127 6.27 -36.17 29.35
CA GLN A 127 7.39 -36.85 30.05
C GLN A 127 6.99 -38.30 30.26
N ARG A 128 7.43 -39.18 29.38
CA ARG A 128 7.44 -40.63 29.68
C ARG A 128 8.70 -40.98 30.47
N ILE A 129 8.49 -41.25 31.76
CA ILE A 129 9.47 -41.86 32.65
C ILE A 129 9.55 -43.34 32.29
N LEU A 130 10.74 -43.83 31.90
CA LEU A 130 11.03 -45.25 31.75
C LEU A 130 11.49 -45.81 33.09
N PRO A 131 11.05 -47.02 33.51
CA PRO A 131 11.52 -47.64 34.74
C PRO A 131 12.89 -48.29 34.54
N ILE A 132 13.76 -48.11 35.52
CA ILE A 132 15.06 -48.78 35.65
C ILE A 132 14.78 -50.20 36.18
N ALA A 133 15.14 -51.21 35.40
CA ALA A 133 15.20 -52.60 35.90
C ALA A 133 16.61 -52.91 36.42
N GLY A 134 16.67 -53.58 37.57
CA GLY A 134 17.71 -53.97 38.42
C GLY A 134 18.90 -54.75 37.88
#